data_e3fe7f24da8d5f9a7b3ee9b4f44b99d3
#
_entry.id   e3fe7f24da8d5f9a7b3ee9b4f44b99d3
#
_cell.length_a   1.000
_cell.length_b   1.000
_cell.length_c   1.000
_cell.angle_alpha   90.00
_cell.angle_beta   90.00
_cell.angle_gamma   90.00
#
_symmetry.space_group_name_H-M   'P 1'
#
loop_
_entity.id
_entity.type
_entity.pdbx_description
1 polymer ?
#
loop_
_entity_poly.entity_id
_entity_poly.type
_entity_poly.pdbx_seq_one_letter_code
_entity_poly.pdbx_strand_id
1 'polypeptide(L)'
;YQIIRKAISKELADLCYRYLAINYNADAYLINNNVTHEGSVFVGNFKDPQVPNSYAKYADRLMESLLMQTIPVMEKKTGLKLIPTSYCRLYKKGNILNRHKDRPSCEISTTLCLGGDDWSIYLDPTGENTVVDEYKGIIKPNAPKGIEVNLKQGDMLIYSGCDLEHWRKPFEGD
;
A
#
# COMPACT_ATOMS: atom_id res chain seq x y z
N TYR A 1 -10.83 10.79 5.86
CA TYR A 1 -10.76 9.48 5.19
C TYR A 1 -12.15 9.00 4.73
N GLN A 2 -12.20 8.13 3.73
CA GLN A 2 -13.41 7.51 3.21
C GLN A 2 -13.12 6.06 2.83
N ILE A 3 -14.08 5.17 3.06
CA ILE A 3 -14.01 3.77 2.61
C ILE A 3 -14.99 3.59 1.45
N ILE A 4 -14.48 3.11 0.32
CA ILE A 4 -15.30 2.77 -0.86
C ILE A 4 -15.33 1.25 -0.97
N ARG A 5 -16.51 0.68 -0.69
CA ARG A 5 -16.73 -0.74 -0.85
C ARG A 5 -16.90 -1.08 -2.32
N LYS A 6 -16.26 -2.16 -2.77
CA LYS A 6 -16.28 -2.63 -4.17
C LYS A 6 -15.89 -1.50 -5.15
N ALA A 7 -14.79 -0.80 -4.84
CA ALA A 7 -14.23 0.23 -5.74
C ALA A 7 -13.85 -0.37 -7.11
N ILE A 8 -13.45 -1.63 -7.11
CA ILE A 8 -13.29 -2.47 -8.31
C ILE A 8 -13.98 -3.82 -8.08
N SER A 9 -14.22 -4.57 -9.16
CA SER A 9 -14.79 -5.91 -9.06
C SER A 9 -13.79 -6.89 -8.42
N LYS A 10 -14.32 -7.94 -7.82
CA LYS A 10 -13.50 -8.99 -7.21
C LYS A 10 -12.61 -9.70 -8.24
N GLU A 11 -13.15 -9.94 -9.44
CA GLU A 11 -12.42 -10.58 -10.53
C GLU A 11 -11.23 -9.73 -11.01
N LEU A 12 -11.42 -8.41 -11.11
CA LEU A 12 -10.33 -7.50 -11.46
C LEU A 12 -9.28 -7.44 -10.35
N ALA A 13 -9.70 -7.39 -9.10
CA ALA A 13 -8.78 -7.44 -7.97
C ALA A 13 -7.98 -8.74 -7.93
N ASP A 14 -8.62 -9.89 -8.16
CA ASP A 14 -7.97 -11.21 -8.23
C ASP A 14 -6.95 -11.27 -9.38
N LEU A 15 -7.30 -10.75 -10.55
CA LEU A 15 -6.39 -10.67 -11.69
C LEU A 15 -5.13 -9.87 -11.33
N CYS A 16 -5.29 -8.70 -10.71
CA CYS A 16 -4.19 -7.85 -10.28
C CYS A 16 -3.34 -8.52 -9.19
N TYR A 17 -3.96 -9.20 -8.23
CA TYR A 17 -3.26 -9.95 -7.19
C TYR A 17 -2.42 -11.07 -7.78
N ARG A 18 -2.97 -11.91 -8.65
CA ARG A 18 -2.26 -13.00 -9.34
C ARG A 18 -1.11 -12.48 -10.19
N TYR A 19 -1.32 -11.37 -10.90
CA TYR A 19 -0.29 -10.71 -11.66
C TYR A 19 0.90 -10.31 -10.77
N LEU A 20 0.66 -9.71 -9.59
CA LEU A 20 1.72 -9.37 -8.65
C LEU A 20 2.44 -10.60 -8.12
N ALA A 21 1.72 -11.67 -7.80
CA ALA A 21 2.30 -12.92 -7.34
C ALA A 21 3.20 -13.57 -8.40
N ILE A 22 2.81 -13.51 -9.68
CA ILE A 22 3.64 -13.98 -10.80
C ILE A 22 4.89 -13.12 -10.95
N ASN A 23 4.74 -11.78 -10.91
CA ASN A 23 5.90 -10.88 -10.98
C ASN A 23 6.89 -11.13 -9.84
N TYR A 24 6.40 -11.30 -8.61
CA TYR A 24 7.24 -11.65 -7.47
C TYR A 24 8.12 -12.87 -7.76
N ASN A 25 7.53 -13.96 -8.24
CA ASN A 25 8.27 -15.18 -8.52
C ASN A 25 9.25 -15.02 -9.71
N ALA A 26 8.81 -14.37 -10.78
CA ALA A 26 9.63 -14.12 -11.96
C ALA A 26 10.83 -13.21 -11.63
N ASP A 27 10.59 -12.10 -10.93
CA ASP A 27 11.63 -11.14 -10.57
C ASP A 27 12.64 -11.77 -9.60
N ALA A 28 12.18 -12.55 -8.61
CA ALA A 28 13.04 -13.30 -7.71
C ALA A 28 13.92 -14.31 -8.47
N TYR A 29 13.36 -15.04 -9.43
CA TYR A 29 14.12 -15.97 -10.28
C TYR A 29 15.20 -15.24 -11.09
N LEU A 30 14.85 -14.13 -11.75
CA LEU A 30 15.78 -13.37 -12.59
C LEU A 30 16.94 -12.79 -11.76
N ILE A 31 16.67 -12.28 -10.57
CA ILE A 31 17.68 -11.73 -9.66
C ILE A 31 18.59 -12.86 -9.15
N ASN A 32 18.02 -13.96 -8.66
CA ASN A 32 18.78 -15.08 -8.08
C ASN A 32 19.66 -15.80 -9.11
N ASN A 33 19.31 -15.73 -10.40
CA ASN A 33 20.11 -16.30 -11.48
C ASN A 33 21.01 -15.26 -12.18
N ASN A 34 21.16 -14.05 -11.63
CA ASN A 34 21.99 -12.97 -12.15
C ASN A 34 21.65 -12.56 -13.61
N VAL A 35 20.40 -12.75 -14.03
CA VAL A 35 19.89 -12.27 -15.33
C VAL A 35 19.67 -10.77 -15.29
N THR A 36 19.25 -10.25 -14.12
CA THR A 36 19.10 -8.83 -13.85
C THR A 36 19.49 -8.52 -12.40
N HIS A 37 19.50 -7.26 -12.03
CA HIS A 37 19.78 -6.82 -10.66
C HIS A 37 18.57 -6.11 -10.07
N GLU A 38 18.43 -6.20 -8.76
CA GLU A 38 17.46 -5.45 -8.00
C GLU A 38 17.65 -3.94 -8.20
N GLY A 39 16.56 -3.19 -8.31
CA GLY A 39 16.60 -1.76 -8.66
C GLY A 39 16.62 -1.46 -10.16
N SER A 40 16.62 -2.50 -11.02
CA SER A 40 16.31 -2.33 -12.43
C SER A 40 14.87 -1.82 -12.60
N VAL A 41 14.63 -0.99 -13.62
CA VAL A 41 13.28 -0.47 -13.95
C VAL A 41 12.29 -1.57 -14.37
N PHE A 42 12.78 -2.78 -14.63
CA PHE A 42 11.95 -3.91 -15.08
C PHE A 42 11.51 -4.83 -13.96
N VAL A 43 12.24 -4.86 -12.84
CA VAL A 43 11.95 -5.74 -11.70
C VAL A 43 11.54 -4.95 -10.46
N GLY A 44 10.81 -5.61 -9.58
CA GLY A 44 10.42 -5.03 -8.30
C GLY A 44 11.57 -4.97 -7.29
N ASN A 45 11.31 -4.34 -6.17
CA ASN A 45 12.24 -4.14 -5.06
C ASN A 45 11.90 -5.09 -3.92
N PHE A 46 12.89 -5.86 -3.43
CA PHE A 46 12.79 -6.77 -2.29
C PHE A 46 13.44 -6.19 -1.02
N LYS A 47 14.07 -5.02 -1.12
CA LYS A 47 14.82 -4.35 -0.04
C LYS A 47 14.22 -3.01 0.35
N ASP A 48 12.88 -2.93 0.35
CA ASP A 48 12.21 -1.72 0.82
C ASP A 48 12.49 -1.52 2.33
N PRO A 49 13.15 -0.42 2.73
CA PRO A 49 13.49 -0.20 4.12
C PRO A 49 12.27 0.02 5.02
N GLN A 50 11.14 0.47 4.47
CA GLN A 50 9.90 0.67 5.21
C GLN A 50 9.26 -0.67 5.62
N VAL A 51 9.30 -1.67 4.73
CA VAL A 51 8.80 -3.02 5.02
C VAL A 51 9.79 -4.05 4.48
N PRO A 52 10.82 -4.39 5.26
CA PRO A 52 11.83 -5.36 4.84
C PRO A 52 11.20 -6.70 4.45
N ASN A 53 11.77 -7.33 3.43
CA ASN A 53 11.34 -8.62 2.87
C ASN A 53 9.94 -8.62 2.22
N SER A 54 9.31 -7.47 2.02
CA SER A 54 8.17 -7.35 1.12
C SER A 54 8.64 -7.25 -0.33
N TYR A 55 7.74 -7.46 -1.27
CA TYR A 55 7.99 -7.16 -2.68
C TYR A 55 7.21 -5.92 -3.08
N ALA A 56 7.85 -4.94 -3.67
CA ALA A 56 7.23 -3.68 -4.04
C ALA A 56 7.61 -3.25 -5.46
N LYS A 57 6.71 -2.53 -6.12
CA LYS A 57 6.96 -1.99 -7.46
C LYS A 57 6.26 -0.66 -7.65
N TYR A 58 7.00 0.33 -8.12
CA TYR A 58 6.48 1.61 -8.55
C TYR A 58 6.06 1.57 -10.01
N ALA A 59 4.99 2.30 -10.34
CA ALA A 59 4.57 2.58 -11.71
C ALA A 59 4.51 1.32 -12.60
N ASP A 60 4.06 0.20 -12.02
CA ASP A 60 3.82 -1.00 -12.80
C ASP A 60 2.70 -0.78 -13.81
N ARG A 61 2.89 -1.21 -15.06
CA ARG A 61 1.99 -0.89 -16.17
C ARG A 61 0.54 -1.35 -15.95
N LEU A 62 0.35 -2.51 -15.33
CA LEU A 62 -1.00 -2.97 -15.00
C LEU A 62 -1.59 -2.13 -13.87
N MET A 63 -0.79 -1.79 -12.86
CA MET A 63 -1.24 -0.97 -11.73
C MET A 63 -1.52 0.47 -12.15
N GLU A 64 -0.74 1.04 -13.08
CA GLU A 64 -1.05 2.34 -13.69
C GLU A 64 -2.38 2.30 -14.48
N SER A 65 -2.63 1.20 -15.21
CA SER A 65 -3.90 1.00 -15.92
C SER A 65 -5.09 0.91 -14.96
N LEU A 66 -4.91 0.21 -13.84
CA LEU A 66 -5.91 0.12 -12.77
C LEU A 66 -6.13 1.49 -12.10
N LEU A 67 -5.06 2.22 -11.86
CA LEU A 67 -5.10 3.58 -11.31
C LEU A 67 -5.96 4.50 -12.18
N MET A 68 -5.77 4.47 -13.51
CA MET A 68 -6.59 5.25 -14.46
C MET A 68 -8.09 4.98 -14.34
N GLN A 69 -8.48 3.76 -13.98
CA GLN A 69 -9.89 3.41 -13.76
C GLN A 69 -10.43 3.93 -12.41
N THR A 70 -9.57 4.09 -11.41
CA THR A 70 -9.97 4.52 -10.07
C THR A 70 -9.94 6.04 -9.89
N ILE A 71 -9.16 6.79 -10.69
CA ILE A 71 -9.05 8.25 -10.64
C ILE A 71 -10.41 8.95 -10.63
N PRO A 72 -11.38 8.66 -11.54
CA PRO A 72 -12.66 9.37 -11.56
C PRO A 72 -13.42 9.26 -10.24
N VAL A 73 -13.34 8.10 -9.57
CA VAL A 73 -13.97 7.88 -8.27
C VAL A 73 -13.24 8.69 -7.20
N MET A 74 -11.92 8.71 -7.21
CA MET A 74 -11.10 9.46 -6.26
C MET A 74 -11.32 10.96 -6.42
N GLU A 75 -11.28 11.51 -7.63
CA GLU A 75 -11.54 12.92 -7.91
C GLU A 75 -12.94 13.35 -7.48
N LYS A 76 -13.96 12.51 -7.76
CA LYS A 76 -15.33 12.76 -7.31
C LYS A 76 -15.44 12.80 -5.77
N LYS A 77 -14.68 11.98 -5.07
CA LYS A 77 -14.72 11.86 -3.60
C LYS A 77 -13.93 12.94 -2.89
N THR A 78 -12.84 13.38 -3.48
CA THR A 78 -11.95 14.41 -2.91
C THR A 78 -12.30 15.83 -3.37
N GLY A 79 -12.93 15.97 -4.54
CA GLY A 79 -13.15 17.27 -5.20
C GLY A 79 -11.88 17.86 -5.83
N LEU A 80 -10.79 17.08 -5.89
CA LEU A 80 -9.49 17.51 -6.40
C LEU A 80 -9.21 16.94 -7.78
N LYS A 81 -8.35 17.62 -8.55
CA LYS A 81 -7.68 17.06 -9.72
C LYS A 81 -6.39 16.39 -9.27
N LEU A 82 -6.24 15.11 -9.60
CA LEU A 82 -5.14 14.29 -9.09
C LEU A 82 -4.05 14.11 -10.16
N ILE A 83 -2.79 14.16 -9.70
CA ILE A 83 -1.61 13.74 -10.46
C ILE A 83 -1.14 12.44 -9.84
N PRO A 84 -1.62 11.30 -10.33
CA PRO A 84 -1.46 10.04 -9.63
C PRO A 84 -0.17 9.30 -10.00
N THR A 85 0.25 8.42 -9.10
CA THR A 85 1.21 7.36 -9.37
C THR A 85 0.78 6.11 -8.61
N SER A 86 1.14 4.94 -9.09
CA SER A 86 0.87 3.70 -8.38
C SER A 86 2.11 3.17 -7.65
N TYR A 87 1.85 2.56 -6.52
CA TYR A 87 2.80 1.76 -5.77
C TYR A 87 2.09 0.51 -5.29
N CYS A 88 2.59 -0.65 -5.67
CA CYS A 88 2.03 -1.92 -5.22
C CYS A 88 3.02 -2.68 -4.35
N ARG A 89 2.50 -3.42 -3.38
CA ARG A 89 3.30 -4.21 -2.45
C ARG A 89 2.63 -5.55 -2.15
N LEU A 90 3.42 -6.62 -2.19
CA LEU A 90 3.06 -7.92 -1.63
C LEU A 90 3.72 -8.05 -0.26
N TYR A 91 2.89 -8.26 0.74
CA TYR A 91 3.33 -8.50 2.11
C TYR A 91 3.42 -9.98 2.38
N LYS A 92 4.25 -10.34 3.34
CA LYS A 92 4.47 -11.71 3.82
C LYS A 92 4.28 -11.77 5.31
N LYS A 93 4.06 -12.97 5.82
CA LYS A 93 3.98 -13.23 7.24
C LYS A 93 5.10 -12.55 8.03
N GLY A 94 4.73 -11.86 9.09
CA GLY A 94 5.63 -11.08 9.94
C GLY A 94 5.94 -9.67 9.42
N ASN A 95 5.53 -9.29 8.20
CA ASN A 95 5.70 -7.91 7.75
C ASN A 95 4.89 -6.95 8.63
N ILE A 96 5.46 -5.79 8.91
CA ILE A 96 4.87 -4.70 9.67
C ILE A 96 4.98 -3.44 8.83
N LEU A 97 3.93 -2.63 8.78
CA LEU A 97 4.03 -1.25 8.31
C LEU A 97 3.98 -0.35 9.54
N ASN A 98 5.13 0.16 9.96
CA ASN A 98 5.22 1.02 11.13
C ASN A 98 4.37 2.29 10.96
N ARG A 99 3.90 2.84 12.07
CA ARG A 99 3.11 4.08 12.09
C ARG A 99 3.90 5.22 11.48
N HIS A 100 3.35 5.89 10.47
CA HIS A 100 4.01 6.94 9.71
C HIS A 100 2.99 7.85 9.04
N LYS A 101 3.46 8.96 8.52
CA LYS A 101 2.78 9.79 7.51
C LYS A 101 3.50 9.63 6.18
N ASP A 102 2.77 9.72 5.09
CA ASP A 102 3.36 9.75 3.77
C ASP A 102 4.13 11.06 3.52
N ARG A 103 4.98 11.04 2.51
CA ARG A 103 5.65 12.25 2.02
C ARG A 103 4.63 13.27 1.48
N PRO A 104 4.93 14.59 1.47
CA PRO A 104 4.00 15.62 1.01
C PRO A 104 3.44 15.42 -0.40
N SER A 105 4.19 14.76 -1.30
CA SER A 105 3.70 14.42 -2.64
C SER A 105 2.58 13.35 -2.65
N CYS A 106 2.30 12.72 -1.53
CA CYS A 106 1.21 11.78 -1.33
C CYS A 106 0.09 12.42 -0.49
N GLU A 107 -0.33 13.64 -0.89
CA GLU A 107 -1.39 14.38 -0.20
C GLU A 107 -2.66 13.54 -0.06
N ILE A 108 -3.10 12.93 -1.16
CA ILE A 108 -4.20 11.97 -1.17
C ILE A 108 -3.62 10.59 -1.44
N SER A 109 -3.68 9.74 -0.44
CA SER A 109 -3.28 8.34 -0.53
C SER A 109 -4.49 7.42 -0.62
N THR A 110 -4.30 6.29 -1.28
CA THR A 110 -5.28 5.21 -1.28
C THR A 110 -4.63 3.88 -0.99
N THR A 111 -5.38 3.04 -0.28
CA THR A 111 -5.07 1.63 -0.15
C THR A 111 -6.19 0.83 -0.79
N LEU A 112 -5.90 0.14 -1.89
CA LEU A 112 -6.80 -0.77 -2.59
C LEU A 112 -6.42 -2.22 -2.26
N CYS A 113 -7.35 -2.98 -1.68
CA CYS A 113 -7.13 -4.39 -1.37
C CYS A 113 -7.31 -5.23 -2.64
N LEU A 114 -6.21 -5.82 -3.12
CA LEU A 114 -6.24 -6.69 -4.30
C LEU A 114 -6.52 -8.16 -3.94
N GLY A 115 -6.16 -8.60 -2.74
CA GLY A 115 -6.37 -9.98 -2.30
C GLY A 115 -5.43 -10.38 -1.18
N GLY A 116 -5.36 -11.68 -0.91
CA GLY A 116 -4.64 -12.26 0.22
C GLY A 116 -5.51 -12.38 1.46
N ASP A 117 -4.89 -12.73 2.58
CA ASP A 117 -5.58 -12.83 3.86
C ASP A 117 -5.98 -11.48 4.43
N ASP A 118 -6.99 -11.49 5.28
CA ASP A 118 -7.49 -10.28 5.93
C ASP A 118 -6.40 -9.62 6.78
N TRP A 119 -6.12 -8.36 6.49
CA TRP A 119 -5.13 -7.59 7.23
C TRP A 119 -5.53 -6.13 7.35
N SER A 120 -5.90 -5.72 8.55
CA SER A 120 -6.38 -4.37 8.82
C SER A 120 -5.30 -3.31 8.64
N ILE A 121 -5.68 -2.16 8.13
CA ILE A 121 -4.92 -0.92 8.21
C ILE A 121 -5.50 -0.06 9.35
N TYR A 122 -4.63 0.56 10.12
CA TYR A 122 -4.98 1.49 11.20
C TYR A 122 -4.72 2.91 10.72
N LEU A 123 -5.58 3.82 11.12
CA LEU A 123 -5.52 5.24 10.75
C LEU A 123 -5.79 6.09 12.00
N ASP A 124 -5.00 7.13 12.21
CA ASP A 124 -5.24 8.12 13.23
C ASP A 124 -5.94 9.35 12.62
N PRO A 125 -7.25 9.53 12.86
CA PRO A 125 -8.00 10.63 12.26
C PRO A 125 -7.76 11.98 12.95
N THR A 126 -6.99 12.04 14.03
CA THR A 126 -6.74 13.30 14.77
C THR A 126 -5.78 14.22 14.03
N GLY A 127 -4.92 13.67 13.17
CA GLY A 127 -3.88 14.42 12.47
C GLY A 127 -2.67 14.77 13.34
N GLU A 128 -2.60 14.26 14.57
CA GLU A 128 -1.47 14.51 15.48
C GLU A 128 -0.15 13.95 14.92
N ASN A 129 0.96 14.56 15.34
CA ASN A 129 2.30 14.06 15.02
C ASN A 129 2.83 13.27 16.23
N THR A 130 2.65 11.96 16.20
CA THR A 130 3.06 11.07 17.30
C THR A 130 4.28 10.23 16.97
N VAL A 131 4.62 10.07 15.71
CA VAL A 131 5.81 9.31 15.26
C VAL A 131 7.09 10.05 15.61
N VAL A 132 7.99 9.36 16.30
CA VAL A 132 9.34 9.84 16.67
C VAL A 132 10.37 9.24 15.71
N ASP A 133 10.28 7.95 15.42
CA ASP A 133 11.11 7.24 14.44
C ASP A 133 10.27 6.16 13.76
N GLU A 134 9.89 6.40 12.50
CA GLU A 134 9.05 5.49 11.73
C GLU A 134 9.73 4.15 11.43
N TYR A 135 11.05 4.16 11.20
CA TYR A 135 11.78 2.93 10.88
C TYR A 135 11.91 2.01 12.09
N LYS A 136 11.97 2.56 13.30
CA LYS A 136 12.01 1.79 14.54
C LYS A 136 10.64 1.59 15.17
N GLY A 137 9.60 2.17 14.61
CA GLY A 137 8.24 2.11 15.17
C GLY A 137 8.08 2.83 16.50
N ILE A 138 8.93 3.84 16.78
CA ILE A 138 8.87 4.59 18.03
C ILE A 138 7.84 5.72 17.90
N ILE A 139 6.89 5.74 18.83
CA ILE A 139 5.85 6.77 18.92
C ILE A 139 5.85 7.41 20.32
N LYS A 140 5.30 8.62 20.42
CA LYS A 140 5.14 9.31 21.69
C LYS A 140 4.26 8.53 22.68
N PRO A 141 4.51 8.63 23.98
CA PRO A 141 3.60 8.11 24.99
C PRO A 141 2.18 8.69 24.79
N ASN A 142 1.17 7.88 25.02
CA ASN A 142 -0.27 8.25 24.88
C ASN A 142 -0.71 8.61 23.46
N ALA A 143 0.01 8.19 22.44
CA ALA A 143 -0.45 8.30 21.06
C ALA A 143 -1.84 7.68 20.88
N PRO A 144 -2.75 8.32 20.10
CA PRO A 144 -4.07 7.78 19.84
C PRO A 144 -4.00 6.35 19.29
N LYS A 145 -4.93 5.49 19.74
CA LYS A 145 -5.00 4.09 19.27
C LYS A 145 -5.39 3.99 17.79
N GLY A 146 -5.92 5.09 17.23
CA GLY A 146 -6.44 5.11 15.87
C GLY A 146 -7.70 4.27 15.70
N ILE A 147 -8.16 4.22 14.46
CA ILE A 147 -9.28 3.37 14.04
C ILE A 147 -8.75 2.20 13.22
N GLU A 148 -9.40 1.07 13.35
CA GLU A 148 -9.13 -0.12 12.55
C GLU A 148 -10.01 -0.13 11.30
N VAL A 149 -9.40 -0.26 10.13
CA VAL A 149 -10.09 -0.32 8.84
C VAL A 149 -9.84 -1.67 8.19
N ASN A 150 -10.89 -2.45 8.05
CA ASN A 150 -10.86 -3.74 7.37
C ASN A 150 -11.33 -3.57 5.92
N LEU A 151 -10.46 -3.91 4.99
CA LEU A 151 -10.72 -3.87 3.55
C LEU A 151 -10.83 -5.29 3.02
N LYS A 152 -11.94 -5.59 2.37
CA LYS A 152 -12.09 -6.83 1.60
C LYS A 152 -11.57 -6.62 0.17
N GLN A 153 -11.31 -7.70 -0.52
CA GLN A 153 -10.87 -7.67 -1.92
C GLN A 153 -11.77 -6.78 -2.78
N GLY A 154 -11.17 -5.80 -3.45
CA GLY A 154 -11.84 -4.77 -4.23
C GLY A 154 -12.26 -3.52 -3.47
N ASP A 155 -12.12 -3.48 -2.13
CA ASP A 155 -12.38 -2.29 -1.34
C ASP A 155 -11.20 -1.31 -1.37
N MET A 156 -11.51 -0.02 -1.26
CA MET A 156 -10.52 1.05 -1.25
C MET A 156 -10.73 2.00 -0.06
N LEU A 157 -9.65 2.32 0.64
CA LEU A 157 -9.57 3.40 1.60
C LEU A 157 -8.91 4.62 0.93
N ILE A 158 -9.54 5.79 1.03
CA ILE A 158 -8.98 7.09 0.62
C ILE A 158 -8.71 7.91 1.88
N TYR A 159 -7.54 8.52 2.00
CA TYR A 159 -7.17 9.34 3.15
C TYR A 159 -6.10 10.37 2.78
N SER A 160 -5.94 11.39 3.64
CA SER A 160 -4.88 12.39 3.53
C SER A 160 -3.58 11.77 4.04
N GLY A 161 -2.77 11.22 3.14
CA GLY A 161 -1.60 10.42 3.51
C GLY A 161 -0.52 11.20 4.26
N CYS A 162 -0.30 12.47 3.88
CA CYS A 162 0.68 13.33 4.53
C CYS A 162 0.21 13.95 5.86
N ASP A 163 -1.11 13.91 6.15
CA ASP A 163 -1.67 14.49 7.37
C ASP A 163 -2.02 13.45 8.44
N LEU A 164 -2.45 12.25 8.02
CA LEU A 164 -2.95 11.22 8.91
C LEU A 164 -1.94 10.08 9.07
N GLU A 165 -1.52 9.85 10.31
CA GLU A 165 -0.69 8.70 10.61
C GLU A 165 -1.44 7.39 10.36
N HIS A 166 -0.78 6.45 9.70
CA HIS A 166 -1.35 5.16 9.39
C HIS A 166 -0.32 4.04 9.51
N TRP A 167 -0.79 2.81 9.75
CA TRP A 167 0.09 1.66 10.02
C TRP A 167 -0.66 0.32 9.87
N ARG A 168 0.12 -0.75 9.88
CA ARG A 168 -0.39 -2.12 10.00
C ARG A 168 0.40 -2.87 11.04
N LYS A 169 -0.28 -3.65 11.87
CA LYS A 169 0.34 -4.58 12.84
C LYS A 169 1.01 -5.75 12.11
N PRO A 170 1.77 -6.62 12.79
CA PRO A 170 2.35 -7.79 12.14
C PRO A 170 1.31 -8.57 11.33
N PHE A 171 1.67 -8.94 10.10
CA PHE A 171 0.83 -9.77 9.26
C PHE A 171 0.95 -11.23 9.70
N GLU A 172 -0.17 -11.84 10.05
CA GLU A 172 -0.21 -13.24 10.54
C GLU A 172 -0.64 -14.25 9.46
N GLY A 173 -1.12 -13.76 8.30
CA GLY A 173 -1.51 -14.59 7.16
C GLY A 173 -0.31 -15.14 6.36
N ASP A 174 -0.59 -15.93 5.33
CA ASP A 174 0.42 -16.54 4.44
C ASP A 174 0.51 -15.81 3.09
#